data_729b01a08c0fcc8106041e6392d8d1c2
#
_entry.id   729b01a08c0fcc8106041e6392d8d1c2
#
_cell.length_a   1.000
_cell.length_b   1.000
_cell.length_c   1.000
_cell.angle_alpha   90.00
_cell.angle_beta   90.00
_cell.angle_gamma   90.00
#
_symmetry.space_group_name_H-M   'P 1'
#
loop_
_entity.id
_entity.type
_entity.pdbx_description
1 polymer ?
#
loop_
_entity_poly.entity_id
_entity_poly.type
_entity_poly.pdbx_seq_one_letter_code
_entity_poly.pdbx_strand_id
1 'polypeptide(L)'
;MALQLSVAVRNAMLDAIETTIGTSAVLKIRTGAPPASVATADSGTVLATLTLPSDWMAAASAGSKAKSGTWEDASADAAGTAAHYRIYASDGTTAHLQGTVTATGGGGEMTVDNVVFAAGQSFSITSFSLSAANS
;
A
#
# COMPACT_ATOMS: atom_id res chain seq x y z
N MET A 1 -17.08 22.49 -17.37
CA MET A 1 -16.84 22.70 -15.92
C MET A 1 -16.31 21.40 -15.31
N ALA A 2 -15.21 21.49 -14.59
CA ALA A 2 -14.67 20.32 -13.92
C ALA A 2 -15.55 19.90 -12.73
N LEU A 3 -15.68 18.59 -12.53
CA LEU A 3 -16.35 18.07 -11.35
C LEU A 3 -15.51 18.41 -10.11
N GLN A 4 -16.16 18.88 -9.08
CA GLN A 4 -15.52 19.14 -7.78
C GLN A 4 -16.26 18.43 -6.67
N LEU A 5 -15.49 17.88 -5.73
CA LEU A 5 -16.00 17.19 -4.56
C LEU A 5 -15.59 17.97 -3.31
N SER A 6 -16.50 18.03 -2.35
CA SER A 6 -16.16 18.64 -1.05
C SER A 6 -15.10 17.82 -0.31
N VAL A 7 -14.40 18.45 0.62
CA VAL A 7 -13.44 17.74 1.45
C VAL A 7 -14.10 16.59 2.21
N ALA A 8 -15.33 16.80 2.69
CA ALA A 8 -16.06 15.75 3.40
C ALA A 8 -16.30 14.53 2.52
N VAL A 9 -16.68 14.71 1.26
CA VAL A 9 -16.89 13.61 0.31
C VAL A 9 -15.58 12.91 0.01
N ARG A 10 -14.52 13.66 -0.24
CA ARG A 10 -13.19 13.07 -0.53
C ARG A 10 -12.66 12.26 0.65
N ASN A 11 -12.80 12.76 1.87
CA ASN A 11 -12.41 12.03 3.08
C ASN A 11 -13.24 10.75 3.23
N ALA A 12 -14.55 10.81 3.00
CA ALA A 12 -15.41 9.62 3.08
C ALA A 12 -15.00 8.55 2.07
N MET A 13 -14.64 8.95 0.85
CA MET A 13 -14.15 8.03 -0.18
C MET A 13 -12.86 7.33 0.26
N LEU A 14 -11.93 8.07 0.85
CA LEU A 14 -10.66 7.52 1.34
C LEU A 14 -10.88 6.59 2.53
N ASP A 15 -11.74 6.96 3.48
CA ASP A 15 -12.05 6.10 4.63
C ASP A 15 -12.76 4.81 4.20
N ALA A 16 -13.55 4.86 3.12
CA ALA A 16 -14.19 3.66 2.57
C ALA A 16 -13.19 2.63 2.08
N ILE A 17 -12.02 3.04 1.63
CA ILE A 17 -10.96 2.11 1.20
C ILE A 17 -10.55 1.21 2.37
N GLU A 18 -10.23 1.80 3.51
CA GLU A 18 -9.85 1.04 4.71
C GLU A 18 -11.01 0.17 5.22
N THR A 19 -12.21 0.74 5.26
CA THR A 19 -13.41 0.02 5.72
C THR A 19 -13.70 -1.20 4.83
N THR A 20 -13.57 -1.06 3.53
CA THR A 20 -13.83 -2.14 2.57
C THR A 20 -12.79 -3.25 2.64
N ILE A 21 -11.52 -2.89 2.76
CA ILE A 21 -10.43 -3.87 2.89
C ILE A 21 -10.52 -4.59 4.23
N GLY A 22 -10.87 -3.87 5.28
CA GLY A 22 -11.07 -4.43 6.61
C GLY A 22 -9.83 -4.33 7.49
N THR A 23 -9.95 -4.86 8.70
CA THR A 23 -8.87 -4.87 9.69
C THR A 23 -7.81 -5.91 9.34
N SER A 24 -6.60 -5.71 9.83
CA SER A 24 -5.49 -6.65 9.67
C SER A 24 -5.24 -7.02 8.21
N ALA A 25 -5.26 -6.03 7.34
CA ALA A 25 -4.97 -6.20 5.93
C ALA A 25 -3.57 -6.80 5.73
N VAL A 26 -3.36 -7.51 4.63
CA VAL A 26 -2.07 -8.09 4.28
C VAL A 26 -1.47 -7.31 3.14
N LEU A 27 -0.25 -6.81 3.35
CA LEU A 27 0.53 -6.12 2.34
C LEU A 27 1.59 -7.07 1.80
N LYS A 28 1.69 -7.18 0.47
CA LYS A 28 2.77 -7.92 -0.18
C LYS A 28 3.52 -6.99 -1.13
N ILE A 29 4.84 -6.98 -1.01
CA ILE A 29 5.74 -6.23 -1.89
C ILE A 29 6.35 -7.22 -2.87
N ARG A 30 6.35 -6.86 -4.15
CA ARG A 30 6.72 -7.76 -5.24
C ARG A 30 7.68 -7.11 -6.22
N THR A 31 8.37 -7.96 -6.97
CA THR A 31 9.21 -7.55 -8.10
C THR A 31 8.36 -7.26 -9.34
N GLY A 32 8.91 -6.46 -10.25
CA GLY A 32 8.33 -6.24 -11.58
C GLY A 32 7.16 -5.28 -11.60
N ALA A 33 6.63 -5.04 -12.78
CA ALA A 33 5.48 -4.15 -12.96
C ALA A 33 4.23 -4.74 -12.32
N PRO A 34 3.34 -3.88 -11.78
CA PRO A 34 2.07 -4.37 -11.27
C PRO A 34 1.22 -4.98 -12.40
N PRO A 35 0.33 -5.93 -12.07
CA PRO A 35 -0.64 -6.43 -13.05
C PRO A 35 -1.48 -5.29 -13.63
N ALA A 36 -2.13 -5.55 -14.77
CA ALA A 36 -2.92 -4.54 -15.47
C ALA A 36 -4.07 -3.96 -14.62
N SER A 37 -4.60 -4.75 -13.70
CA SER A 37 -5.64 -4.30 -12.76
C SER A 37 -5.59 -5.12 -11.48
N VAL A 38 -6.29 -4.64 -10.45
CA VAL A 38 -6.40 -5.36 -9.18
C VAL A 38 -7.12 -6.70 -9.34
N ALA A 39 -7.99 -6.82 -10.34
CA ALA A 39 -8.68 -8.08 -10.64
C ALA A 39 -7.80 -9.11 -11.36
N THR A 40 -6.67 -8.68 -11.90
CA THR A 40 -5.73 -9.58 -12.58
C THR A 40 -4.94 -10.38 -11.53
N ALA A 41 -4.58 -11.62 -11.87
CA ALA A 41 -3.78 -12.47 -10.99
C ALA A 41 -2.47 -11.81 -10.60
N ASP A 42 -1.94 -12.18 -9.45
CA ASP A 42 -0.66 -11.69 -8.94
C ASP A 42 0.48 -11.98 -9.93
N SER A 43 1.45 -11.07 -9.97
CA SER A 43 2.65 -11.21 -10.79
C SER A 43 3.89 -10.90 -9.96
N GLY A 44 5.05 -11.33 -10.46
CA GLY A 44 6.34 -11.11 -9.79
C GLY A 44 6.53 -12.01 -8.59
N THR A 45 7.70 -11.86 -7.96
CA THR A 45 8.08 -12.61 -6.76
C THR A 45 7.73 -11.82 -5.52
N VAL A 46 7.14 -12.46 -4.51
CA VAL A 46 6.90 -11.84 -3.21
C VAL A 46 8.23 -11.66 -2.48
N LEU A 47 8.57 -10.41 -2.21
CA LEU A 47 9.77 -10.07 -1.44
C LEU A 47 9.48 -9.93 0.04
N ALA A 48 8.25 -9.53 0.37
CA ALA A 48 7.87 -9.26 1.75
C ALA A 48 6.37 -9.42 1.94
N THR A 49 6.00 -9.92 3.11
CA THR A 49 4.60 -10.08 3.52
C THR A 49 4.43 -9.43 4.90
N LEU A 50 3.57 -8.43 4.98
CA LEU A 50 3.29 -7.71 6.22
C LEU A 50 1.82 -7.91 6.59
N THR A 51 1.58 -8.32 7.85
CA THR A 51 0.24 -8.21 8.43
C THR A 51 0.15 -6.84 9.07
N LEU A 52 -0.70 -5.99 8.53
CA LEU A 52 -0.84 -4.62 8.99
C LEU A 52 -1.60 -4.57 10.32
N PRO A 53 -1.43 -3.49 11.11
CA PRO A 53 -2.21 -3.31 12.34
C PRO A 53 -3.72 -3.36 12.08
N SER A 54 -4.53 -3.61 13.10
CA SER A 54 -5.99 -3.63 12.96
C SER A 54 -6.52 -2.29 12.45
N ASP A 55 -5.95 -1.18 12.92
CA ASP A 55 -6.21 0.18 12.43
C ASP A 55 -4.97 0.64 11.66
N TRP A 56 -4.89 0.25 10.39
CA TRP A 56 -3.67 0.42 9.62
C TRP A 56 -3.54 1.76 8.91
N MET A 57 -4.58 2.58 8.91
CA MET A 57 -4.54 3.93 8.36
C MET A 57 -5.17 4.94 9.32
N ALA A 58 -4.63 6.15 9.33
CA ALA A 58 -5.23 7.25 10.05
C ALA A 58 -6.52 7.70 9.34
N ALA A 59 -7.41 8.39 10.07
CA ALA A 59 -8.61 8.97 9.47
C ALA A 59 -8.24 9.97 8.37
N ALA A 60 -9.01 9.98 7.29
CA ALA A 60 -8.78 10.90 6.19
C ALA A 60 -8.97 12.35 6.63
N SER A 61 -8.12 13.24 6.14
CA SER A 61 -8.14 14.67 6.44
C SER A 61 -7.67 15.44 5.22
N ALA A 62 -8.34 16.53 4.91
CA ALA A 62 -7.99 17.41 3.81
C ALA A 62 -7.82 16.69 2.46
N GLY A 63 -8.58 15.62 2.23
CA GLY A 63 -8.52 14.82 1.01
C GLY A 63 -7.31 13.90 0.93
N SER A 64 -6.68 13.58 2.04
CA SER A 64 -5.53 12.68 2.12
C SER A 64 -5.70 11.70 3.28
N LYS A 65 -5.13 10.50 3.15
CA LYS A 65 -5.18 9.46 4.17
C LYS A 65 -3.80 8.79 4.24
N ALA A 66 -3.21 8.81 5.42
CA ALA A 66 -1.85 8.30 5.64
C ALA A 66 -1.86 7.00 6.45
N LYS A 67 -0.80 6.22 6.35
CA LYS A 67 -0.62 5.02 7.16
C LYS A 67 -0.61 5.37 8.65
N SER A 68 -1.07 4.42 9.47
CA SER A 68 -1.03 4.50 10.93
C SER A 68 -0.26 3.32 11.49
N GLY A 69 0.46 3.55 12.57
CA GLY A 69 1.25 2.52 13.22
C GLY A 69 2.50 2.14 12.43
N THR A 70 3.15 1.09 12.87
CA THR A 70 4.37 0.57 12.25
C THR A 70 4.02 -0.51 11.23
N TRP A 71 4.51 -0.33 10.02
CA TRP A 71 4.39 -1.31 8.94
C TRP A 71 5.77 -1.86 8.65
N GLU A 72 6.07 -3.05 9.17
CA GLU A 72 7.38 -3.64 9.01
C GLU A 72 7.29 -5.15 8.81
N ASP A 73 8.32 -5.70 8.17
CA ASP A 73 8.57 -7.13 8.10
C ASP A 73 9.94 -7.38 8.72
N ALA A 74 9.97 -8.22 9.74
CA ALA A 74 11.21 -8.55 10.44
C ALA A 74 12.13 -9.41 9.59
N SER A 75 11.61 -10.08 8.56
CA SER A 75 12.37 -11.02 7.73
C SER A 75 11.79 -11.10 6.33
N ALA A 76 12.41 -10.41 5.38
CA ALA A 76 11.97 -10.43 3.98
C ALA A 76 11.97 -11.87 3.43
N ASP A 77 10.97 -12.17 2.61
CA ASP A 77 10.73 -13.53 2.12
C ASP A 77 11.73 -13.96 1.04
N ALA A 78 12.24 -13.01 0.26
CA ALA A 78 13.15 -13.29 -0.85
C ALA A 78 14.02 -12.08 -1.17
N ALA A 79 15.12 -12.32 -1.86
CA ALA A 79 15.97 -11.26 -2.41
C ALA A 79 15.39 -10.75 -3.72
N GLY A 80 15.57 -9.46 -3.99
CA GLY A 80 15.16 -8.83 -5.23
C GLY A 80 14.96 -7.34 -5.08
N THR A 81 14.49 -6.69 -6.15
CA THR A 81 14.20 -5.26 -6.16
C THR A 81 12.69 -5.04 -6.10
N ALA A 82 12.24 -4.34 -5.07
CA ALA A 82 10.82 -3.99 -4.91
C ALA A 82 10.40 -3.03 -6.02
N ALA A 83 9.25 -3.28 -6.64
CA ALA A 83 8.74 -2.45 -7.71
C ALA A 83 7.26 -2.11 -7.54
N HIS A 84 6.45 -3.06 -7.05
CA HIS A 84 5.04 -2.79 -6.79
C HIS A 84 4.56 -3.47 -5.51
N TYR A 85 3.40 -3.04 -5.03
CA TYR A 85 2.76 -3.62 -3.87
C TYR A 85 1.31 -3.97 -4.19
N ARG A 86 0.77 -4.90 -3.42
CA ARG A 86 -0.68 -5.16 -3.36
C ARG A 86 -1.10 -5.24 -1.90
N ILE A 87 -2.26 -4.67 -1.62
CA ILE A 87 -2.90 -4.80 -0.30
C ILE A 87 -4.14 -5.69 -0.47
N TYR A 88 -4.20 -6.71 0.37
CA TYR A 88 -5.24 -7.73 0.36
C TYR A 88 -6.08 -7.61 1.63
N ALA A 89 -7.29 -8.16 1.60
CA ALA A 89 -8.03 -8.42 2.83
C ALA A 89 -7.21 -9.34 3.75
N SER A 90 -7.69 -9.56 4.97
CA SER A 90 -6.98 -10.38 5.96
C SER A 90 -6.73 -11.82 5.51
N ASP A 91 -7.42 -12.30 4.48
CA ASP A 91 -7.20 -13.62 3.89
C ASP A 91 -5.86 -13.71 3.12
N GLY A 92 -5.23 -12.59 2.81
CA GLY A 92 -3.97 -12.54 2.07
C GLY A 92 -4.09 -12.89 0.60
N THR A 93 -5.29 -13.03 0.06
CA THR A 93 -5.53 -13.45 -1.33
C THR A 93 -6.47 -12.54 -2.10
N THR A 94 -7.44 -11.91 -1.44
CA THR A 94 -8.38 -10.99 -2.09
C THR A 94 -7.74 -9.61 -2.21
N ALA A 95 -7.21 -9.28 -3.38
CA ALA A 95 -6.54 -8.00 -3.63
C ALA A 95 -7.55 -6.87 -3.80
N HIS A 96 -7.29 -5.76 -3.15
CA HIS A 96 -8.13 -4.57 -3.20
C HIS A 96 -7.40 -3.32 -3.68
N LEU A 97 -6.08 -3.28 -3.59
CA LEU A 97 -5.29 -2.11 -3.90
C LEU A 97 -3.93 -2.52 -4.45
N GLN A 98 -3.42 -1.80 -5.42
CA GLN A 98 -2.06 -1.99 -5.91
C GLN A 98 -1.47 -0.65 -6.33
N GLY A 99 -0.15 -0.58 -6.33
CA GLY A 99 0.56 0.62 -6.73
C GLY A 99 2.06 0.40 -6.78
N THR A 100 2.80 1.48 -6.92
CA THR A 100 4.24 1.49 -7.12
C THR A 100 4.98 1.69 -5.80
N VAL A 101 6.05 0.91 -5.59
CA VAL A 101 7.00 1.10 -4.48
C VAL A 101 8.25 1.79 -5.03
N THR A 102 8.70 2.83 -4.34
CA THR A 102 9.96 3.50 -4.65
C THR A 102 10.76 3.72 -3.38
N ALA A 103 12.03 4.06 -3.54
CA ALA A 103 12.82 4.58 -2.42
C ALA A 103 12.26 5.92 -1.96
N THR A 104 12.58 6.32 -0.74
CA THR A 104 12.17 7.63 -0.19
C THR A 104 12.59 8.75 -1.14
N GLY A 105 11.63 9.59 -1.53
CA GLY A 105 11.84 10.65 -2.50
C GLY A 105 11.62 10.24 -3.96
N GLY A 106 11.32 8.99 -4.25
CA GLY A 106 11.12 8.49 -5.62
C GLY A 106 9.73 8.73 -6.21
N GLY A 107 8.78 9.23 -5.43
CA GLY A 107 7.45 9.63 -5.92
C GLY A 107 6.39 8.54 -5.98
N GLY A 108 6.67 7.30 -5.59
CA GLY A 108 5.65 6.25 -5.47
C GLY A 108 4.69 6.52 -4.33
N GLU A 109 3.51 5.91 -4.37
CA GLU A 109 2.52 6.02 -3.29
C GLU A 109 3.06 5.42 -1.99
N MET A 110 3.88 4.40 -2.10
CA MET A 110 4.54 3.75 -0.99
C MET A 110 6.04 3.92 -1.13
N THR A 111 6.71 4.31 -0.04
CA THR A 111 8.17 4.41 -0.04
C THR A 111 8.79 3.54 1.03
N VAL A 112 9.97 3.04 0.73
CA VAL A 112 10.82 2.27 1.62
C VAL A 112 12.21 2.91 1.65
N ASP A 113 12.99 2.60 2.67
CA ASP A 113 14.35 3.15 2.78
C ASP A 113 15.29 2.57 1.69
N ASN A 114 15.09 1.33 1.30
CA ASN A 114 15.87 0.69 0.24
C ASN A 114 15.00 -0.31 -0.51
N VAL A 115 14.93 -0.19 -1.82
CA VAL A 115 14.13 -1.08 -2.66
C VAL A 115 14.82 -2.41 -2.95
N VAL A 116 16.12 -2.53 -2.69
CA VAL A 116 16.87 -3.78 -2.87
C VAL A 116 16.81 -4.57 -1.56
N PHE A 117 16.15 -5.72 -1.61
CA PHE A 117 15.95 -6.59 -0.44
C PHE A 117 16.87 -7.80 -0.51
N ALA A 118 17.35 -8.22 0.65
CA ALA A 118 17.99 -9.53 0.83
C ALA A 118 17.04 -10.42 1.63
N ALA A 119 17.03 -11.72 1.34
CA ALA A 119 16.22 -12.67 2.10
C ALA A 119 16.60 -12.61 3.59
N GLY A 120 15.61 -12.59 4.48
CA GLY A 120 15.82 -12.48 5.91
C GLY A 120 16.07 -11.06 6.43
N GLN A 121 16.19 -10.06 5.55
CA GLN A 121 16.41 -8.69 5.94
C GLN A 121 15.14 -8.11 6.56
N SER A 122 15.29 -7.35 7.64
CA SER A 122 14.17 -6.56 8.17
C SER A 122 14.04 -5.25 7.40
N PHE A 123 12.80 -4.78 7.22
CA PHE A 123 12.57 -3.50 6.59
C PHE A 123 11.25 -2.90 7.07
N SER A 124 11.07 -1.61 6.86
CA SER A 124 9.82 -0.91 7.18
C SER A 124 9.40 0.01 6.05
N ILE A 125 8.09 0.22 5.98
CA ILE A 125 7.49 1.19 5.06
C ILE A 125 7.65 2.57 5.69
N THR A 126 8.38 3.46 5.01
CA THR A 126 8.65 4.81 5.53
C THR A 126 7.48 5.74 5.33
N SER A 127 6.74 5.60 4.24
CA SER A 127 5.51 6.35 4.03
C SER A 127 4.55 5.61 3.13
N PHE A 128 3.27 5.84 3.36
CA PHE A 128 2.18 5.45 2.45
C PHE A 128 1.04 6.42 2.66
N SER A 129 0.54 7.00 1.59
CA SER A 129 -0.61 7.89 1.65
C SER A 129 -1.44 7.76 0.38
N LEU A 130 -2.74 7.95 0.55
CA LEU A 130 -3.72 7.99 -0.53
C LEU A 130 -4.29 9.41 -0.61
N SER A 131 -4.56 9.87 -1.81
CA SER A 131 -5.16 11.19 -2.04
C SER A 131 -6.39 11.05 -2.92
N ALA A 132 -7.44 11.75 -2.55
CA ALA A 132 -8.59 11.97 -3.41
C ALA A 132 -8.51 13.40 -3.92
N ALA A 133 -7.95 13.56 -5.11
CA ALA A 133 -7.74 14.87 -5.69
C ALA A 133 -9.07 15.48 -6.14
N ASN A 134 -9.12 16.80 -6.09
CA ASN A 134 -10.19 17.55 -6.73
C ASN A 134 -9.75 17.86 -8.15
N SER A 135 -10.60 17.59 -9.12
CA SER A 135 -10.27 17.80 -10.52
C SER A 135 -10.41 19.26 -10.95
#